data_71ab61c3727da0380408690259ef499e
#
_entry.id   71ab61c3727da0380408690259ef499e
#
_cell.length_a   1.000
_cell.length_b   1.000
_cell.length_c   1.000
_cell.angle_alpha   90.00
_cell.angle_beta   90.00
_cell.angle_gamma   90.00
#
_symmetry.space_group_name_H-M   'P 1'
#
loop_
_entity.id
_entity.type
_entity.pdbx_description
1 polymer ?
#
loop_
_entity_poly.entity_id
_entity_poly.type
_entity_poly.pdbx_seq_one_letter_code
_entity_poly.pdbx_strand_id
1 'polypeptide(L)'
;VVMTGRPDPELMTCFDVAAAGRYPYTGRFGILSGEDKKKVRDALSMVQCEDLADVLFRNTSDGQKQRVLLARAICQEPELLVLDEPTSFLDIRHKLELLDILKRLVHERNMAILMSLHELDLAERISDYVLCAEHGTIGRAGTPEEVFEKEYIANLYGIRHGSYLTSLGFPELPRTDGTPKVFVIGGMGSGIPVYHALNRAGIAFAAGVIHENDVEYQTAMALAAEVVSEIPFEPVGEQAYLQAEKLLDSCEAVLCPLTVFGTMNSRNRELWRSAKELGKLRQINLDKSDSGDILIYK
;
A
#
# COMPACT_ATOMS: atom_id res chain seq x y z
N VAL A 1 -12.34 24.47 1.96
CA VAL A 1 -12.32 23.34 2.91
C VAL A 1 -13.44 22.40 2.56
N VAL A 2 -13.11 21.18 2.14
CA VAL A 2 -14.10 20.10 2.04
C VAL A 2 -14.16 19.44 3.42
N MET A 3 -15.24 19.68 4.15
CA MET A 3 -15.44 19.07 5.46
C MET A 3 -15.90 17.61 5.28
N THR A 4 -15.38 16.71 6.09
CA THR A 4 -15.78 15.29 6.19
C THR A 4 -17.21 15.10 6.75
N GLY A 5 -17.85 16.19 7.24
CA GLY A 5 -19.26 16.17 7.61
C GLY A 5 -20.13 15.91 6.37
N ARG A 6 -20.80 14.77 6.34
CA ARG A 6 -21.70 14.38 5.25
C ARG A 6 -22.98 15.22 5.32
N PRO A 7 -23.15 16.30 4.51
CA PRO A 7 -24.46 16.86 4.33
C PRO A 7 -25.32 15.78 3.66
N ASP A 8 -26.45 15.46 4.24
CA ASP A 8 -27.47 14.61 3.60
C ASP A 8 -28.65 15.48 3.18
N PRO A 9 -28.54 16.17 2.05
CA PRO A 9 -29.63 16.98 1.52
C PRO A 9 -30.64 16.04 0.86
N GLU A 10 -31.72 15.73 1.58
CA GLU A 10 -32.72 14.72 1.18
C GLU A 10 -33.29 14.92 -0.23
N LEU A 11 -33.34 16.16 -0.75
CA LEU A 11 -34.01 16.50 -2.01
C LEU A 11 -33.11 17.16 -3.05
N MET A 12 -31.81 17.33 -2.80
CA MET A 12 -30.88 17.97 -3.74
C MET A 12 -30.32 16.96 -4.74
N THR A 13 -30.24 17.38 -6.00
CA THR A 13 -29.50 16.66 -7.04
C THR A 13 -27.99 16.84 -6.85
N CYS A 14 -27.20 16.03 -7.54
CA CYS A 14 -25.75 16.22 -7.56
C CYS A 14 -25.37 17.60 -8.14
N PHE A 15 -26.13 18.09 -9.12
CA PHE A 15 -25.99 19.44 -9.64
C PHE A 15 -26.21 20.49 -8.56
N ASP A 16 -27.30 20.39 -7.77
CA ASP A 16 -27.63 21.36 -6.72
C ASP A 16 -26.55 21.38 -5.62
N VAL A 17 -26.04 20.22 -5.24
CA VAL A 17 -24.94 20.10 -4.27
C VAL A 17 -23.66 20.75 -4.79
N ALA A 18 -23.28 20.51 -6.03
CA ALA A 18 -22.12 21.15 -6.66
C ALA A 18 -22.33 22.66 -6.83
N ALA A 19 -23.56 23.08 -7.22
CA ALA A 19 -23.95 24.46 -7.42
C ALA A 19 -23.87 25.29 -6.13
N ALA A 20 -24.02 24.68 -4.96
CA ALA A 20 -23.83 25.38 -3.69
C ALA A 20 -22.41 26.01 -3.57
N GLY A 21 -21.40 25.50 -4.30
CA GLY A 21 -20.10 26.13 -4.42
C GLY A 21 -20.10 27.52 -5.09
N ARG A 22 -21.13 27.82 -5.88
CA ARG A 22 -21.28 29.10 -6.56
C ARG A 22 -21.99 30.19 -5.73
N TYR A 23 -22.56 29.84 -4.58
CA TYR A 23 -23.30 30.84 -3.76
C TYR A 23 -22.52 32.12 -3.44
N PRO A 24 -21.21 32.11 -3.20
CA PRO A 24 -20.46 33.34 -3.00
C PRO A 24 -20.49 34.29 -4.19
N TYR A 25 -20.78 33.79 -5.38
CA TYR A 25 -20.79 34.54 -6.64
C TYR A 25 -22.23 34.90 -7.13
N THR A 26 -23.24 34.28 -6.54
CA THR A 26 -24.64 34.58 -6.84
C THR A 26 -25.08 35.76 -5.99
N GLY A 27 -25.73 36.75 -6.57
CA GLY A 27 -26.21 37.92 -5.85
C GLY A 27 -27.16 37.58 -4.69
N ARG A 28 -27.80 38.60 -4.11
CA ARG A 28 -28.67 38.50 -2.92
C ARG A 28 -29.78 37.43 -2.99
N PHE A 29 -30.17 37.03 -4.18
CA PHE A 29 -31.24 36.06 -4.40
C PHE A 29 -30.76 34.64 -4.66
N GLY A 30 -29.44 34.39 -4.66
CA GLY A 30 -28.88 33.05 -4.87
C GLY A 30 -29.17 32.45 -6.26
N ILE A 31 -29.53 33.28 -7.26
CA ILE A 31 -29.89 32.80 -8.59
C ILE A 31 -28.62 32.55 -9.41
N LEU A 32 -28.44 31.32 -9.89
CA LEU A 32 -27.35 30.96 -10.78
C LEU A 32 -27.52 31.59 -12.17
N SER A 33 -26.49 32.28 -12.64
CA SER A 33 -26.39 32.74 -14.02
C SER A 33 -26.16 31.56 -15.00
N GLY A 34 -26.26 31.83 -16.29
CA GLY A 34 -25.90 30.83 -17.31
C GLY A 34 -24.43 30.41 -17.22
N GLU A 35 -23.54 31.34 -16.86
CA GLU A 35 -22.10 31.07 -16.65
C GLU A 35 -21.88 30.20 -15.42
N ASP A 36 -22.55 30.46 -14.30
CA ASP A 36 -22.46 29.63 -13.10
C ASP A 36 -22.91 28.21 -13.39
N LYS A 37 -24.02 28.02 -14.09
CA LYS A 37 -24.51 26.69 -14.49
C LYS A 37 -23.50 25.96 -15.35
N LYS A 38 -22.79 26.63 -16.24
CA LYS A 38 -21.72 26.06 -17.04
C LYS A 38 -20.55 25.63 -16.15
N LYS A 39 -20.07 26.49 -15.24
CA LYS A 39 -19.00 26.17 -14.31
C LYS A 39 -19.33 24.96 -13.43
N VAL A 40 -20.57 24.80 -13.00
CA VAL A 40 -21.03 23.63 -12.25
C VAL A 40 -20.94 22.37 -13.09
N ARG A 41 -21.38 22.39 -14.35
CA ARG A 41 -21.27 21.23 -15.25
C ARG A 41 -19.82 20.88 -15.55
N ASP A 42 -18.99 21.90 -15.83
CA ASP A 42 -17.55 21.74 -16.05
C ASP A 42 -16.88 21.08 -14.81
N ALA A 43 -17.25 21.52 -13.59
CA ALA A 43 -16.73 20.92 -12.36
C ALA A 43 -17.18 19.46 -12.17
N LEU A 44 -18.45 19.15 -12.46
CA LEU A 44 -18.95 17.77 -12.41
C LEU A 44 -18.27 16.89 -13.46
N SER A 45 -18.01 17.41 -14.64
CA SER A 45 -17.26 16.70 -15.69
C SER A 45 -15.82 16.42 -15.27
N MET A 46 -15.12 17.37 -14.62
CA MET A 46 -13.75 17.18 -14.11
C MET A 46 -13.65 16.03 -13.10
N VAL A 47 -14.69 15.85 -12.30
CA VAL A 47 -14.76 14.77 -11.31
C VAL A 47 -15.48 13.52 -11.82
N GLN A 48 -15.75 13.43 -13.12
CA GLN A 48 -16.42 12.29 -13.77
C GLN A 48 -17.80 11.96 -13.16
N CYS A 49 -18.61 12.99 -12.90
CA CYS A 49 -19.95 12.90 -12.35
C CYS A 49 -20.98 13.70 -13.16
N GLU A 50 -20.72 14.03 -14.42
CA GLU A 50 -21.63 14.81 -15.26
C GLU A 50 -22.95 14.06 -15.52
N ASP A 51 -22.88 12.76 -15.73
CA ASP A 51 -24.01 11.85 -15.90
C ASP A 51 -24.90 11.74 -14.66
N LEU A 52 -24.38 12.11 -13.49
CA LEU A 52 -25.10 12.11 -12.22
C LEU A 52 -25.75 13.45 -11.89
N ALA A 53 -25.62 14.46 -12.73
CA ALA A 53 -26.07 15.83 -12.43
C ALA A 53 -27.50 15.89 -11.92
N ASP A 54 -28.42 15.17 -12.57
CA ASP A 54 -29.86 15.18 -12.27
C ASP A 54 -30.28 14.07 -11.27
N VAL A 55 -29.31 13.27 -10.80
CA VAL A 55 -29.55 12.20 -9.81
C VAL A 55 -29.56 12.81 -8.40
N LEU A 56 -30.49 12.34 -7.55
CA LEU A 56 -30.50 12.76 -6.14
C LEU A 56 -29.20 12.34 -5.45
N PHE A 57 -28.56 13.29 -4.77
CA PHE A 57 -27.28 13.07 -4.11
C PHE A 57 -27.29 11.89 -3.13
N ARG A 58 -28.40 11.72 -2.38
CA ARG A 58 -28.58 10.59 -1.45
C ARG A 58 -28.54 9.21 -2.13
N ASN A 59 -28.90 9.14 -3.42
CA ASN A 59 -28.96 7.90 -4.20
C ASN A 59 -27.62 7.52 -4.84
N THR A 60 -26.55 8.28 -4.59
CA THR A 60 -25.23 8.01 -5.13
C THR A 60 -24.38 7.21 -4.12
N SER A 61 -23.36 6.49 -4.62
CA SER A 61 -22.39 5.78 -3.78
C SER A 61 -21.50 6.76 -2.99
N ASP A 62 -20.83 6.28 -1.94
CA ASP A 62 -19.95 7.13 -1.13
C ASP A 62 -18.82 7.75 -1.96
N GLY A 63 -18.23 6.99 -2.90
CA GLY A 63 -17.23 7.52 -3.82
C GLY A 63 -17.79 8.59 -4.77
N GLN A 64 -19.01 8.41 -5.27
CA GLN A 64 -19.69 9.44 -6.09
C GLN A 64 -20.01 10.67 -5.26
N LYS A 65 -20.50 10.50 -4.02
CA LYS A 65 -20.73 11.61 -3.08
C LYS A 65 -19.47 12.43 -2.85
N GLN A 66 -18.35 11.75 -2.61
CA GLN A 66 -17.07 12.43 -2.40
C GLN A 66 -16.64 13.24 -3.62
N ARG A 67 -16.80 12.69 -4.83
CA ARG A 67 -16.51 13.42 -6.08
C ARG A 67 -17.43 14.60 -6.30
N VAL A 68 -18.71 14.49 -6.02
CA VAL A 68 -19.65 15.63 -6.11
C VAL A 68 -19.32 16.72 -5.10
N LEU A 69 -18.90 16.37 -3.88
CA LEU A 69 -18.43 17.34 -2.89
C LEU A 69 -17.12 18.03 -3.34
N LEU A 70 -16.24 17.30 -4.01
CA LEU A 70 -15.07 17.88 -4.65
C LEU A 70 -15.47 18.85 -5.78
N ALA A 71 -16.44 18.50 -6.63
CA ALA A 71 -16.97 19.40 -7.64
C ALA A 71 -17.51 20.70 -7.02
N ARG A 72 -18.21 20.61 -5.89
CA ARG A 72 -18.66 21.79 -5.13
C ARG A 72 -17.51 22.70 -4.74
N ALA A 73 -16.38 22.12 -4.29
CA ALA A 73 -15.20 22.89 -3.94
C ALA A 73 -14.53 23.53 -5.17
N ILE A 74 -14.44 22.78 -6.28
CA ILE A 74 -13.90 23.28 -7.56
C ILE A 74 -14.73 24.43 -8.11
N CYS A 75 -16.06 24.41 -7.94
CA CYS A 75 -16.96 25.50 -8.35
C CYS A 75 -16.62 26.84 -7.70
N GLN A 76 -15.89 26.85 -6.58
CA GLN A 76 -15.41 28.10 -5.95
C GLN A 76 -14.19 28.69 -6.66
N GLU A 77 -13.65 27.99 -7.67
CA GLU A 77 -12.44 28.40 -8.40
C GLU A 77 -11.27 28.72 -7.46
N PRO A 78 -10.94 27.81 -6.51
CA PRO A 78 -9.92 28.08 -5.51
C PRO A 78 -8.52 27.95 -6.11
N GLU A 79 -7.59 28.79 -5.63
CA GLU A 79 -6.14 28.61 -5.89
C GLU A 79 -5.55 27.51 -4.99
N LEU A 80 -6.11 27.33 -3.78
CA LEU A 80 -5.72 26.32 -2.80
C LEU A 80 -6.94 25.49 -2.37
N LEU A 81 -6.85 24.19 -2.55
CA LEU A 81 -7.84 23.22 -2.07
C LEU A 81 -7.30 22.50 -0.83
N VAL A 82 -8.06 22.55 0.26
CA VAL A 82 -7.72 21.85 1.50
C VAL A 82 -8.70 20.70 1.70
N LEU A 83 -8.18 19.47 1.80
CA LEU A 83 -8.94 18.25 1.94
C LEU A 83 -8.53 17.52 3.23
N ASP A 84 -9.51 17.18 4.04
CA ASP A 84 -9.29 16.41 5.25
C ASP A 84 -9.71 14.96 5.00
N GLU A 85 -8.73 14.04 5.05
CA GLU A 85 -8.90 12.60 4.81
C GLU A 85 -9.76 12.25 3.59
N PRO A 86 -9.46 12.76 2.38
CA PRO A 86 -10.34 12.59 1.24
C PRO A 86 -10.47 11.15 0.75
N THR A 87 -9.57 10.26 1.16
CA THR A 87 -9.56 8.83 0.79
C THR A 87 -10.26 7.93 1.81
N SER A 88 -10.64 8.46 2.98
CA SER A 88 -11.27 7.68 4.04
C SER A 88 -12.60 7.08 3.59
N PHE A 89 -12.85 5.83 3.97
CA PHE A 89 -14.06 5.05 3.64
C PHE A 89 -14.26 4.74 2.15
N LEU A 90 -13.28 5.04 1.30
CA LEU A 90 -13.30 4.63 -0.10
C LEU A 90 -12.62 3.27 -0.28
N ASP A 91 -13.16 2.45 -1.19
CA ASP A 91 -12.45 1.27 -1.67
C ASP A 91 -11.25 1.68 -2.55
N ILE A 92 -10.37 0.75 -2.85
CA ILE A 92 -9.12 1.01 -3.57
C ILE A 92 -9.36 1.64 -4.94
N ARG A 93 -10.41 1.24 -5.65
CA ARG A 93 -10.75 1.78 -6.97
C ARG A 93 -11.11 3.26 -6.87
N HIS A 94 -12.03 3.61 -5.97
CA HIS A 94 -12.48 4.99 -5.79
C HIS A 94 -11.37 5.89 -5.22
N LYS A 95 -10.47 5.35 -4.38
CA LYS A 95 -9.26 6.07 -3.93
C LYS A 95 -8.38 6.46 -5.12
N LEU A 96 -8.06 5.50 -5.99
CA LEU A 96 -7.20 5.75 -7.16
C LEU A 96 -7.85 6.74 -8.14
N GLU A 97 -9.17 6.61 -8.39
CA GLU A 97 -9.93 7.55 -9.21
C GLU A 97 -9.88 8.98 -8.65
N LEU A 98 -10.07 9.13 -7.33
CA LEU A 98 -10.02 10.44 -6.66
C LEU A 98 -8.61 11.05 -6.76
N LEU A 99 -7.56 10.28 -6.47
CA LEU A 99 -6.18 10.76 -6.51
C LEU A 99 -5.77 11.17 -7.94
N ASP A 100 -6.22 10.44 -8.97
CA ASP A 100 -6.00 10.80 -10.36
C ASP A 100 -6.67 12.15 -10.71
N ILE A 101 -7.90 12.36 -10.25
CA ILE A 101 -8.60 13.64 -10.42
C ILE A 101 -7.81 14.79 -9.75
N LEU A 102 -7.36 14.60 -8.49
CA LEU A 102 -6.59 15.61 -7.75
C LEU A 102 -5.28 15.93 -8.45
N LYS A 103 -4.56 14.93 -8.94
CA LYS A 103 -3.32 15.10 -9.71
C LYS A 103 -3.55 15.92 -10.99
N ARG A 104 -4.63 15.64 -11.73
CA ARG A 104 -4.99 16.43 -12.92
C ARG A 104 -5.33 17.89 -12.56
N LEU A 105 -6.02 18.15 -11.46
CA LEU A 105 -6.32 19.50 -11.00
C LEU A 105 -5.05 20.32 -10.72
N VAL A 106 -4.03 19.69 -10.10
CA VAL A 106 -2.73 20.34 -9.88
C VAL A 106 -2.06 20.68 -11.21
N HIS A 107 -1.94 19.72 -12.11
CA HIS A 107 -1.16 19.91 -13.36
C HIS A 107 -1.89 20.75 -14.41
N GLU A 108 -3.21 20.56 -14.58
CA GLU A 108 -3.96 21.20 -15.66
C GLU A 108 -4.54 22.57 -15.25
N ARG A 109 -4.77 22.77 -13.94
CA ARG A 109 -5.39 23.98 -13.41
C ARG A 109 -4.44 24.83 -12.56
N ASN A 110 -3.20 24.38 -12.39
CA ASN A 110 -2.22 25.04 -11.53
C ASN A 110 -2.75 25.30 -10.09
N MET A 111 -3.52 24.34 -9.58
CA MET A 111 -4.15 24.42 -8.27
C MET A 111 -3.24 23.82 -7.22
N ALA A 112 -3.05 24.49 -6.10
CA ALA A 112 -2.36 23.88 -4.95
C ALA A 112 -3.36 23.02 -4.17
N ILE A 113 -2.93 21.82 -3.75
CA ILE A 113 -3.75 20.91 -2.92
C ILE A 113 -2.97 20.56 -1.65
N LEU A 114 -3.62 20.82 -0.51
CA LEU A 114 -3.16 20.36 0.80
C LEU A 114 -4.15 19.32 1.31
N MET A 115 -3.68 18.10 1.60
CA MET A 115 -4.57 17.04 2.10
C MET A 115 -3.93 16.28 3.26
N SER A 116 -4.74 15.83 4.20
CA SER A 116 -4.35 14.83 5.19
C SER A 116 -4.56 13.43 4.64
N LEU A 117 -3.59 12.54 4.86
CA LEU A 117 -3.66 11.14 4.46
C LEU A 117 -3.17 10.27 5.61
N HIS A 118 -3.82 9.11 5.81
CA HIS A 118 -3.39 8.08 6.74
C HIS A 118 -2.63 6.95 6.06
N GLU A 119 -2.87 6.76 4.76
CA GLU A 119 -2.20 5.73 3.95
C GLU A 119 -0.82 6.22 3.50
N LEU A 120 0.21 5.70 4.14
CA LEU A 120 1.60 6.08 3.87
C LEU A 120 2.04 5.83 2.44
N ASP A 121 1.66 4.67 1.89
CA ASP A 121 1.95 4.27 0.52
C ASP A 121 1.31 5.19 -0.52
N LEU A 122 0.12 5.72 -0.24
CA LEU A 122 -0.54 6.70 -1.09
C LEU A 122 0.12 8.07 -0.94
N ALA A 123 0.43 8.48 0.30
CA ALA A 123 1.11 9.75 0.56
C ALA A 123 2.47 9.82 -0.15
N GLU A 124 3.28 8.76 -0.07
CA GLU A 124 4.57 8.65 -0.75
C GLU A 124 4.46 8.81 -2.28
N ARG A 125 3.41 8.22 -2.88
CA ARG A 125 3.26 8.15 -4.35
C ARG A 125 2.58 9.36 -4.98
N ILE A 126 1.77 10.09 -4.23
CA ILE A 126 0.98 11.20 -4.79
C ILE A 126 1.54 12.58 -4.47
N SER A 127 2.29 12.73 -3.38
CA SER A 127 2.71 14.03 -2.90
C SER A 127 3.97 14.53 -3.58
N ASP A 128 4.01 15.82 -3.88
CA ASP A 128 5.24 16.53 -4.25
C ASP A 128 6.02 16.97 -3.01
N TYR A 129 5.29 17.18 -1.89
CA TYR A 129 5.86 17.60 -0.62
C TYR A 129 5.03 17.04 0.55
N VAL A 130 5.70 16.57 1.57
CA VAL A 130 5.10 15.91 2.74
C VAL A 130 5.36 16.72 4.00
N LEU A 131 4.34 16.87 4.84
CA LEU A 131 4.40 17.48 6.16
C LEU A 131 3.99 16.42 7.19
N CYS A 132 4.91 16.00 8.06
CA CYS A 132 4.61 15.06 9.14
C CYS A 132 4.11 15.83 10.36
N ALA A 133 2.86 15.61 10.73
CA ALA A 133 2.26 16.22 11.92
C ALA A 133 2.48 15.30 13.14
N GLU A 134 3.17 15.83 14.14
CA GLU A 134 3.47 15.12 15.39
C GLU A 134 3.11 16.00 16.58
N HIS A 135 2.31 15.47 17.52
CA HIS A 135 1.99 16.14 18.78
C HIS A 135 1.54 17.61 18.63
N GLY A 136 0.81 17.91 17.52
CA GLY A 136 0.30 19.26 17.23
C GLY A 136 1.32 20.22 16.59
N THR A 137 2.46 19.73 16.16
CA THR A 137 3.51 20.46 15.45
C THR A 137 3.89 19.75 14.16
N ILE A 138 4.59 20.47 13.25
CA ILE A 138 5.24 19.82 12.09
C ILE A 138 6.62 19.35 12.54
N GLY A 139 6.79 18.04 12.63
CA GLY A 139 8.06 17.41 13.04
C GLY A 139 9.08 17.38 11.91
N ARG A 140 8.68 16.91 10.73
CA ARG A 140 9.52 16.82 9.53
C ARG A 140 8.74 17.26 8.30
N ALA A 141 9.44 17.88 7.35
CA ALA A 141 8.87 18.32 6.09
C ALA A 141 9.92 18.17 4.98
N GLY A 142 9.49 17.75 3.78
CA GLY A 142 10.40 17.54 2.65
C GLY A 142 9.70 16.83 1.49
N THR A 143 10.49 16.43 0.48
CA THR A 143 9.98 15.53 -0.56
C THR A 143 9.69 14.15 0.02
N PRO A 144 8.88 13.31 -0.67
CA PRO A 144 8.65 11.95 -0.21
C PRO A 144 9.94 11.18 0.08
N GLU A 145 10.94 11.27 -0.79
CA GLU A 145 12.24 10.59 -0.66
C GLU A 145 13.02 11.04 0.58
N GLU A 146 12.86 12.30 1.00
CA GLU A 146 13.50 12.85 2.19
C GLU A 146 12.76 12.46 3.48
N VAL A 147 11.45 12.24 3.40
CA VAL A 147 10.61 12.01 4.58
C VAL A 147 10.40 10.54 4.88
N PHE A 148 10.20 9.70 3.86
CA PHE A 148 9.88 8.27 4.03
C PHE A 148 11.10 7.40 4.31
N GLU A 149 11.98 7.83 5.21
CA GLU A 149 13.06 7.00 5.76
C GLU A 149 12.52 5.99 6.77
N LYS A 150 13.02 4.73 6.69
CA LYS A 150 12.55 3.60 7.49
C LYS A 150 12.48 3.88 8.99
N GLU A 151 13.56 4.44 9.54
CA GLU A 151 13.67 4.69 10.99
C GLU A 151 12.73 5.82 11.42
N TYR A 152 12.60 6.86 10.60
CA TYR A 152 11.72 7.98 10.91
C TYR A 152 10.24 7.56 10.91
N ILE A 153 9.80 6.83 9.91
CA ILE A 153 8.41 6.35 9.82
C ILE A 153 8.08 5.38 10.95
N ALA A 154 8.99 4.46 11.28
CA ALA A 154 8.80 3.54 12.41
C ALA A 154 8.63 4.30 13.74
N ASN A 155 9.40 5.35 13.96
CA ASN A 155 9.32 6.20 15.17
C ASN A 155 8.04 7.03 15.16
N LEU A 156 7.68 7.67 14.04
CA LEU A 156 6.49 8.51 13.88
C LEU A 156 5.21 7.75 14.24
N TYR A 157 5.10 6.50 13.80
CA TYR A 157 3.93 5.64 14.07
C TYR A 157 4.10 4.80 15.35
N GLY A 158 5.22 4.92 16.05
CA GLY A 158 5.48 4.17 17.28
C GLY A 158 5.49 2.66 17.06
N ILE A 159 5.96 2.20 15.89
CA ILE A 159 5.98 0.79 15.54
C ILE A 159 7.02 0.08 16.41
N ARG A 160 6.55 -0.57 17.47
CA ARG A 160 7.37 -1.34 18.42
C ARG A 160 7.46 -2.81 18.05
N HIS A 161 6.48 -3.32 17.32
CA HIS A 161 6.37 -4.70 16.88
C HIS A 161 6.06 -4.72 15.38
N GLY A 162 6.78 -5.55 14.64
CA GLY A 162 6.73 -5.56 13.18
C GLY A 162 7.71 -4.58 12.54
N SER A 163 7.58 -4.35 11.25
CA SER A 163 8.43 -3.45 10.49
C SER A 163 7.65 -2.75 9.37
N TYR A 164 8.09 -1.57 8.98
CA TYR A 164 7.61 -0.92 7.77
C TYR A 164 8.65 -1.11 6.66
N LEU A 165 8.23 -1.77 5.59
CA LEU A 165 9.10 -2.02 4.43
C LEU A 165 9.02 -0.83 3.47
N THR A 166 9.89 0.15 3.66
CA THR A 166 9.90 1.41 2.87
C THR A 166 10.03 1.16 1.38
N SER A 167 10.83 0.18 0.96
CA SER A 167 11.00 -0.18 -0.46
C SER A 167 9.72 -0.76 -1.10
N LEU A 168 8.80 -1.28 -0.29
CA LEU A 168 7.55 -1.90 -0.73
C LEU A 168 6.31 -1.09 -0.34
N GLY A 169 6.46 -0.13 0.58
CA GLY A 169 5.40 0.78 0.99
C GLY A 169 4.32 0.14 1.88
N PHE A 170 4.61 -0.96 2.57
CA PHE A 170 3.63 -1.60 3.45
C PHE A 170 4.24 -2.14 4.76
N PRO A 171 3.42 -2.26 5.83
CA PRO A 171 3.86 -2.84 7.09
C PRO A 171 3.89 -4.36 7.05
N GLU A 172 4.85 -4.95 7.76
CA GLU A 172 4.90 -6.38 8.05
C GLU A 172 4.64 -6.65 9.52
N LEU A 173 3.93 -7.74 9.79
CA LEU A 173 3.69 -8.23 11.15
C LEU A 173 5.00 -8.67 11.82
N PRO A 174 5.03 -8.77 13.15
CA PRO A 174 6.19 -9.30 13.85
C PRO A 174 6.51 -10.72 13.38
N ARG A 175 7.82 -11.02 13.27
CA ARG A 175 8.27 -12.39 13.03
C ARG A 175 7.85 -13.30 14.18
N THR A 176 7.67 -14.57 13.86
CA THR A 176 7.46 -15.60 14.89
C THR A 176 8.76 -15.88 15.65
N ASP A 177 8.69 -15.77 16.98
CA ASP A 177 9.83 -16.06 17.85
C ASP A 177 10.16 -17.56 17.91
N GLY A 178 11.44 -17.88 18.14
CA GLY A 178 11.91 -19.23 18.35
C GLY A 178 12.96 -19.68 17.35
N THR A 179 13.45 -20.90 17.54
CA THR A 179 14.40 -21.53 16.60
C THR A 179 13.70 -21.93 15.30
N PRO A 180 14.32 -21.73 14.13
CA PRO A 180 13.73 -22.10 12.86
C PRO A 180 13.42 -23.59 12.79
N LYS A 181 12.18 -23.96 12.48
CA LYS A 181 11.76 -25.33 12.23
C LYS A 181 11.71 -25.67 10.75
N VAL A 182 11.55 -24.66 9.92
CA VAL A 182 11.42 -24.78 8.47
C VAL A 182 12.50 -23.95 7.81
N PHE A 183 13.19 -24.53 6.80
CA PHE A 183 14.07 -23.77 5.92
C PHE A 183 13.36 -23.52 4.58
N VAL A 184 13.35 -22.28 4.10
CA VAL A 184 12.70 -21.91 2.83
C VAL A 184 13.75 -21.55 1.80
N ILE A 185 13.81 -22.31 0.70
CA ILE A 185 14.66 -22.01 -0.46
C ILE A 185 13.82 -21.14 -1.41
N GLY A 186 13.91 -19.82 -1.25
CA GLY A 186 13.16 -18.83 -2.01
C GLY A 186 13.99 -18.15 -3.11
N GLY A 187 13.38 -17.15 -3.72
CA GLY A 187 13.94 -16.27 -4.75
C GLY A 187 12.87 -15.83 -5.74
N MET A 188 13.08 -14.66 -6.37
CA MET A 188 12.15 -14.07 -7.36
C MET A 188 10.74 -13.80 -6.80
N GLY A 189 10.62 -13.51 -5.51
CA GLY A 189 9.34 -13.31 -4.84
C GLY A 189 8.57 -14.58 -4.52
N SER A 190 9.06 -15.76 -4.92
CA SER A 190 8.35 -17.04 -4.72
C SER A 190 8.20 -17.44 -3.24
N GLY A 191 9.10 -16.96 -2.38
CA GLY A 191 9.08 -17.20 -0.95
C GLY A 191 8.03 -16.38 -0.20
N ILE A 192 7.64 -15.21 -0.67
CA ILE A 192 6.76 -14.27 0.05
C ILE A 192 5.45 -14.93 0.53
N PRO A 193 4.67 -15.63 -0.31
CA PRO A 193 3.45 -16.30 0.15
C PRO A 193 3.72 -17.36 1.23
N VAL A 194 4.87 -18.04 1.14
CA VAL A 194 5.30 -19.06 2.11
C VAL A 194 5.66 -18.42 3.43
N TYR A 195 6.41 -17.32 3.44
CA TYR A 195 6.77 -16.57 4.64
C TYR A 195 5.54 -16.08 5.39
N HIS A 196 4.59 -15.46 4.69
CA HIS A 196 3.33 -15.04 5.29
C HIS A 196 2.52 -16.22 5.84
N ALA A 197 2.52 -17.35 5.14
CA ALA A 197 1.82 -18.55 5.59
C ALA A 197 2.44 -19.12 6.87
N LEU A 198 3.77 -19.27 6.93
CA LEU A 198 4.48 -19.74 8.11
C LEU A 198 4.30 -18.79 9.31
N ASN A 199 4.39 -17.48 9.07
CA ASN A 199 4.19 -16.48 10.11
C ASN A 199 2.76 -16.55 10.69
N ARG A 200 1.73 -16.66 9.84
CA ARG A 200 0.33 -16.84 10.28
C ARG A 200 0.14 -18.13 11.10
N ALA A 201 0.89 -19.18 10.79
CA ALA A 201 0.84 -20.43 11.53
C ALA A 201 1.67 -20.42 12.84
N GLY A 202 2.36 -19.34 13.14
CA GLY A 202 3.25 -19.25 14.30
C GLY A 202 4.47 -20.18 14.18
N ILE A 203 4.95 -20.46 12.96
CA ILE A 203 6.09 -21.34 12.69
C ILE A 203 7.31 -20.47 12.40
N ALA A 204 8.31 -20.50 13.28
CA ALA A 204 9.59 -19.85 13.03
C ALA A 204 10.33 -20.56 11.89
N PHE A 205 10.90 -19.77 10.96
CA PHE A 205 11.58 -20.30 9.78
C PHE A 205 12.88 -19.55 9.50
N ALA A 206 13.77 -20.19 8.75
CA ALA A 206 14.93 -19.58 8.12
C ALA A 206 14.74 -19.53 6.61
N ALA A 207 15.35 -18.57 5.96
CA ALA A 207 15.26 -18.40 4.50
C ALA A 207 16.66 -18.21 3.89
N GLY A 208 16.87 -18.74 2.68
CA GLY A 208 18.13 -18.56 1.95
C GLY A 208 18.31 -19.58 0.82
N VAL A 209 19.33 -19.41 -0.06
CA VAL A 209 20.16 -18.20 -0.11
C VAL A 209 19.43 -17.18 -1.00
N ILE A 210 19.23 -15.98 -0.50
CA ILE A 210 18.50 -14.91 -1.20
C ILE A 210 19.47 -13.79 -1.53
N HIS A 211 19.46 -13.28 -2.76
CA HIS A 211 20.26 -12.10 -3.10
C HIS A 211 19.64 -10.85 -2.46
N GLU A 212 20.48 -9.94 -1.95
CA GLU A 212 20.01 -8.73 -1.25
C GLU A 212 19.17 -7.78 -2.12
N ASN A 213 19.29 -7.89 -3.44
CA ASN A 213 18.47 -7.17 -4.42
C ASN A 213 17.23 -7.93 -4.88
N ASP A 214 16.95 -9.12 -4.33
CA ASP A 214 15.72 -9.86 -4.64
C ASP A 214 14.51 -9.17 -3.98
N VAL A 215 13.40 -9.16 -4.69
CA VAL A 215 12.14 -8.56 -4.21
C VAL A 215 11.66 -9.15 -2.90
N GLU A 216 11.98 -10.41 -2.59
CA GLU A 216 11.57 -11.06 -1.34
C GLU A 216 12.54 -10.82 -0.17
N TYR A 217 13.74 -10.29 -0.41
CA TYR A 217 14.77 -10.13 0.62
C TYR A 217 14.27 -9.32 1.83
N GLN A 218 13.61 -8.19 1.58
CA GLN A 218 13.10 -7.34 2.65
C GLN A 218 12.02 -8.04 3.49
N THR A 219 11.12 -8.78 2.85
CA THR A 219 10.10 -9.58 3.54
C THR A 219 10.72 -10.73 4.32
N ALA A 220 11.72 -11.41 3.77
CA ALA A 220 12.47 -12.44 4.48
C ALA A 220 13.15 -11.88 5.74
N MET A 221 13.84 -10.72 5.62
CA MET A 221 14.49 -10.03 6.75
C MET A 221 13.50 -9.61 7.85
N ALA A 222 12.26 -9.30 7.48
CA ALA A 222 11.23 -8.91 8.44
C ALA A 222 10.62 -10.11 9.19
N LEU A 223 10.39 -11.24 8.49
CA LEU A 223 9.58 -12.35 8.98
C LEU A 223 10.36 -13.59 9.38
N ALA A 224 11.54 -13.86 8.78
CA ALA A 224 12.36 -15.00 9.12
C ALA A 224 13.13 -14.79 10.43
N ALA A 225 13.34 -15.85 11.19
CA ALA A 225 14.22 -15.85 12.35
C ALA A 225 15.68 -15.69 11.93
N GLU A 226 16.07 -16.32 10.82
CA GLU A 226 17.42 -16.23 10.23
C GLU A 226 17.31 -16.14 8.70
N VAL A 227 18.13 -15.27 8.09
CA VAL A 227 18.24 -15.13 6.63
C VAL A 227 19.69 -15.31 6.21
N VAL A 228 19.91 -16.16 5.22
CA VAL A 228 21.20 -16.26 4.54
C VAL A 228 21.09 -15.52 3.22
N SER A 229 21.91 -14.48 3.05
CA SER A 229 21.92 -13.67 1.83
C SER A 229 23.23 -13.79 1.05
N GLU A 230 23.15 -13.38 -0.21
CA GLU A 230 24.29 -13.17 -1.09
C GLU A 230 24.25 -11.75 -1.63
N ILE A 231 25.40 -11.19 -1.92
CA ILE A 231 25.51 -9.84 -2.49
C ILE A 231 24.89 -9.79 -3.89
N PRO A 232 24.38 -8.62 -4.29
CA PRO A 232 23.72 -8.45 -5.59
C PRO A 232 24.61 -8.86 -6.77
N PHE A 233 24.01 -9.57 -7.73
CA PHE A 233 24.64 -9.93 -9.02
C PHE A 233 25.83 -10.91 -8.94
N GLU A 234 26.15 -11.45 -7.78
CA GLU A 234 27.16 -12.49 -7.64
C GLU A 234 26.53 -13.88 -7.54
N PRO A 235 27.15 -14.93 -8.08
CA PRO A 235 26.71 -16.31 -7.81
C PRO A 235 26.78 -16.62 -6.32
N VAL A 236 25.84 -17.41 -5.81
CA VAL A 236 25.88 -17.87 -4.41
C VAL A 236 27.24 -18.47 -4.08
N GLY A 237 27.96 -17.83 -3.17
CA GLY A 237 29.31 -18.18 -2.75
C GLY A 237 29.34 -19.39 -1.79
N GLU A 238 30.54 -19.89 -1.53
CA GLU A 238 30.78 -21.05 -0.65
C GLU A 238 30.31 -20.77 0.77
N GLN A 239 30.60 -19.58 1.30
CA GLN A 239 30.27 -19.21 2.67
C GLN A 239 28.73 -19.17 2.89
N ALA A 240 28.00 -18.53 1.99
CA ALA A 240 26.55 -18.47 2.06
C ALA A 240 25.92 -19.87 1.91
N TYR A 241 26.45 -20.68 1.01
CA TYR A 241 26.02 -22.07 0.84
C TYR A 241 26.18 -22.89 2.12
N LEU A 242 27.38 -22.91 2.73
CA LEU A 242 27.65 -23.67 3.96
C LEU A 242 26.79 -23.18 5.14
N GLN A 243 26.55 -21.88 5.25
CA GLN A 243 25.67 -21.35 6.27
C GLN A 243 24.21 -21.81 6.05
N ALA A 244 23.74 -21.77 4.82
CA ALA A 244 22.40 -22.24 4.47
C ALA A 244 22.24 -23.76 4.69
N GLU A 245 23.24 -24.55 4.31
CA GLU A 245 23.26 -26.00 4.53
C GLU A 245 23.17 -26.34 6.03
N LYS A 246 23.96 -25.66 6.87
CA LYS A 246 23.91 -25.84 8.33
C LYS A 246 22.52 -25.52 8.91
N LEU A 247 21.87 -24.46 8.46
CA LEU A 247 20.52 -24.11 8.90
C LEU A 247 19.49 -25.12 8.39
N LEU A 248 19.61 -25.57 7.14
CA LEU A 248 18.77 -26.61 6.57
C LEU A 248 18.88 -27.91 7.38
N ASP A 249 20.08 -28.27 7.79
CA ASP A 249 20.31 -29.48 8.60
C ASP A 249 19.69 -29.39 9.99
N SER A 250 19.62 -28.21 10.57
CA SER A 250 18.98 -27.98 11.88
C SER A 250 17.46 -27.93 11.81
N CYS A 251 16.86 -27.68 10.65
CA CYS A 251 15.41 -27.59 10.46
C CYS A 251 14.76 -28.97 10.29
N GLU A 252 13.50 -29.09 10.70
CA GLU A 252 12.69 -30.32 10.58
C GLU A 252 12.17 -30.54 9.14
N ALA A 253 11.96 -29.45 8.41
CA ALA A 253 11.40 -29.46 7.05
C ALA A 253 12.04 -28.39 6.17
N VAL A 254 12.01 -28.63 4.86
CA VAL A 254 12.45 -27.69 3.83
C VAL A 254 11.31 -27.45 2.84
N LEU A 255 11.03 -26.20 2.54
CA LEU A 255 10.10 -25.79 1.52
C LEU A 255 10.87 -25.09 0.38
N CYS A 256 10.56 -25.45 -0.85
CA CYS A 256 11.18 -24.85 -2.01
C CYS A 256 10.10 -24.39 -3.00
N PRO A 257 9.59 -23.16 -2.87
CA PRO A 257 8.68 -22.58 -3.86
C PRO A 257 9.38 -22.18 -5.17
N LEU A 258 10.71 -22.14 -5.17
CA LEU A 258 11.51 -21.77 -6.33
C LEU A 258 11.43 -22.84 -7.42
N THR A 259 11.03 -22.43 -8.62
CA THR A 259 10.88 -23.35 -9.77
C THR A 259 12.02 -23.24 -10.79
N VAL A 260 12.80 -22.15 -10.73
CA VAL A 260 13.86 -21.86 -11.68
C VAL A 260 15.20 -21.68 -10.98
N PHE A 261 16.21 -22.41 -11.46
CA PHE A 261 17.57 -22.29 -10.98
C PHE A 261 18.50 -21.89 -12.13
N GLY A 262 19.06 -20.70 -12.07
CA GLY A 262 20.03 -20.17 -13.02
C GLY A 262 21.47 -20.25 -12.50
N THR A 263 22.37 -19.53 -13.15
CA THR A 263 23.79 -19.47 -12.78
C THR A 263 23.98 -18.85 -11.40
N MET A 264 23.26 -17.74 -11.11
CA MET A 264 23.42 -16.99 -9.87
C MET A 264 22.96 -17.78 -8.63
N ASN A 265 21.86 -18.51 -8.74
CA ASN A 265 21.28 -19.32 -7.66
C ASN A 265 21.49 -20.83 -7.86
N SER A 266 22.53 -21.24 -8.60
CA SER A 266 22.79 -22.66 -8.91
C SER A 266 22.95 -23.49 -7.65
N ARG A 267 23.56 -22.95 -6.60
CA ARG A 267 23.75 -23.64 -5.30
C ARG A 267 22.43 -23.82 -4.51
N ASN A 268 21.41 -23.02 -4.77
CA ASN A 268 20.07 -23.29 -4.23
C ASN A 268 19.49 -24.61 -4.78
N ARG A 269 19.88 -25.02 -6.01
CA ARG A 269 19.56 -26.34 -6.54
C ARG A 269 20.29 -27.47 -5.77
N GLU A 270 21.51 -27.22 -5.32
CA GLU A 270 22.26 -28.16 -4.50
C GLU A 270 21.59 -28.31 -3.13
N LEU A 271 21.23 -27.23 -2.46
CA LEU A 271 20.44 -27.24 -1.22
C LEU A 271 19.11 -28.01 -1.39
N TRP A 272 18.41 -27.78 -2.49
CA TRP A 272 17.18 -28.51 -2.79
C TRP A 272 17.42 -30.01 -2.94
N ARG A 273 18.51 -30.43 -3.60
CA ARG A 273 18.90 -31.85 -3.73
C ARG A 273 19.24 -32.46 -2.38
N SER A 274 20.04 -31.77 -1.59
CA SER A 274 20.40 -32.20 -0.22
C SER A 274 19.13 -32.37 0.63
N ALA A 275 18.19 -31.41 0.61
CA ALA A 275 16.92 -31.54 1.32
C ALA A 275 16.10 -32.76 0.89
N LYS A 276 16.13 -33.09 -0.41
CA LYS A 276 15.45 -34.27 -0.96
C LYS A 276 16.10 -35.58 -0.50
N GLU A 277 17.42 -35.66 -0.51
CA GLU A 277 18.19 -36.82 -0.06
C GLU A 277 18.01 -37.05 1.44
N LEU A 278 17.97 -36.00 2.24
CA LEU A 278 17.69 -36.05 3.68
C LEU A 278 16.22 -36.35 4.02
N GLY A 279 15.34 -36.43 3.01
CA GLY A 279 13.91 -36.67 3.22
C GLY A 279 13.19 -35.51 3.94
N LYS A 280 13.76 -34.32 3.94
CA LYS A 280 13.21 -33.11 4.60
C LYS A 280 12.34 -32.26 3.68
N LEU A 281 12.41 -32.44 2.36
CA LEU A 281 11.62 -31.67 1.40
C LEU A 281 10.13 -31.94 1.60
N ARG A 282 9.36 -30.85 1.70
CA ARG A 282 7.91 -30.88 1.87
C ARG A 282 7.25 -30.00 0.83
N GLN A 283 5.97 -30.27 0.55
CA GLN A 283 5.11 -29.40 -0.22
C GLN A 283 4.20 -28.62 0.72
N ILE A 284 3.99 -27.34 0.41
CA ILE A 284 3.01 -26.51 1.10
C ILE A 284 1.79 -26.38 0.19
N ASN A 285 0.63 -26.69 0.71
CA ASN A 285 -0.62 -26.34 0.05
C ASN A 285 -1.07 -24.97 0.60
N LEU A 286 -0.99 -23.94 -0.23
CA LEU A 286 -1.47 -22.60 0.08
C LEU A 286 -2.96 -22.43 -0.23
N ASP A 287 -3.57 -23.43 -0.91
CA ASP A 287 -4.99 -23.48 -1.15
C ASP A 287 -5.72 -23.90 0.14
N LYS A 288 -6.84 -23.26 0.41
CA LYS A 288 -7.64 -23.35 1.62
C LYS A 288 -7.83 -24.80 2.11
N SER A 289 -7.29 -25.11 3.28
CA SER A 289 -7.92 -26.14 4.13
C SER A 289 -9.10 -25.51 4.86
N ASP A 290 -10.23 -26.20 4.94
CA ASP A 290 -11.41 -25.79 5.71
C ASP A 290 -11.13 -25.55 7.22
N SER A 291 -9.96 -25.96 7.70
CA SER A 291 -9.49 -25.84 9.09
C SER A 291 -8.57 -24.62 9.35
N GLY A 292 -8.15 -23.87 8.31
CA GLY A 292 -7.22 -22.75 8.48
C GLY A 292 -5.77 -23.17 8.80
N ASP A 293 -5.49 -24.46 8.89
CA ASP A 293 -4.17 -25.00 9.18
C ASP A 293 -3.33 -25.12 7.91
N ILE A 294 -2.05 -24.74 8.02
CA ILE A 294 -1.08 -24.99 6.94
C ILE A 294 -0.74 -26.47 6.96
N LEU A 295 -1.14 -27.18 5.90
CA LEU A 295 -0.78 -28.57 5.72
C LEU A 295 0.58 -28.63 5.01
N ILE A 296 1.61 -29.05 5.75
CA ILE A 296 2.93 -29.38 5.21
C ILE A 296 2.94 -30.89 4.94
N TYR A 297 2.92 -31.25 3.67
CA TYR A 297 2.90 -32.67 3.23
C TYR A 297 4.29 -33.22 2.98
N LYS A 298 4.41 -34.59 3.14
CA LYS A 298 5.60 -35.34 2.75
C LYS A 298 5.79 -35.34 1.25
#